data_7e68456dd5e017bbf0ff2ab925be8d98
#
_entry.id   7e68456dd5e017bbf0ff2ab925be8d98
#
_cell.length_a   1.000
_cell.length_b   1.000
_cell.length_c   1.000
_cell.angle_alpha   90.00
_cell.angle_beta   90.00
_cell.angle_gamma   90.00
#
_symmetry.space_group_name_H-M   'P 1'
#
loop_
_entity.id
_entity.type
_entity.pdbx_description
1 polymer ?
#
loop_
_entity_poly.entity_id
_entity_poly.type
_entity_poly.pdbx_seq_one_letter_code
_entity_poly.pdbx_strand_id
1 'polypeptide(L)'
;PKMQSIQNAYNLLNRIFEFGGSEIAFRESVGLLAYSPLAQGYLTGKYQNGNLPKGSRKELFNRLQRYEGAGSEEAIESYLNIAKKNNIDPSQLANQFVTTRPFVTSNIIGATSMEQLKLAVTSVEVNLTEEIENDIEKAFQMHGNVAS
;
A
#
# COMPACT_ATOMS: atom_id res chain seq x y z
N PRO A 1 -13.30 -2.29 -28.96
CA PRO A 1 -13.67 -2.90 -27.66
C PRO A 1 -13.46 -1.90 -26.55
N LYS A 2 -14.38 -1.89 -25.58
CA LYS A 2 -14.26 -1.02 -24.39
C LYS A 2 -13.27 -1.65 -23.41
N MET A 3 -12.39 -0.82 -22.81
CA MET A 3 -11.50 -1.23 -21.73
C MET A 3 -12.32 -1.64 -20.50
N GLN A 4 -11.99 -2.76 -19.88
CA GLN A 4 -12.72 -3.29 -18.72
C GLN A 4 -12.02 -3.01 -17.39
N SER A 5 -10.69 -3.00 -17.41
CA SER A 5 -9.89 -2.72 -16.22
C SER A 5 -8.56 -2.07 -16.60
N ILE A 6 -7.94 -1.43 -15.63
CA ILE A 6 -6.57 -0.93 -15.70
C ILE A 6 -5.77 -1.52 -14.55
N GLN A 7 -4.53 -1.89 -14.80
CA GLN A 7 -3.62 -2.34 -13.75
C GLN A 7 -2.59 -1.24 -13.46
N ASN A 8 -2.53 -0.77 -12.21
CA ASN A 8 -1.58 0.26 -11.81
C ASN A 8 -1.10 0.04 -10.37
N ALA A 9 0.06 0.62 -10.03
CA ALA A 9 0.53 0.68 -8.65
C ALA A 9 -0.42 1.55 -7.82
N TYR A 10 -0.81 1.06 -6.67
CA TYR A 10 -1.59 1.84 -5.72
C TYR A 10 -1.34 1.33 -4.29
N ASN A 11 -0.89 2.21 -3.41
CA ASN A 11 -0.62 1.92 -2.01
C ASN A 11 -0.46 3.23 -1.22
N LEU A 12 -0.23 3.15 0.10
CA LEU A 12 -0.07 4.31 0.98
C LEU A 12 1.05 5.30 0.57
N LEU A 13 2.08 4.83 -0.17
CA LEU A 13 3.20 5.66 -0.64
C LEU A 13 3.01 6.16 -2.08
N ASN A 14 2.04 5.59 -2.80
CA ASN A 14 1.71 5.95 -4.18
C ASN A 14 0.20 6.00 -4.35
N ARG A 15 -0.36 7.18 -4.25
CA ARG A 15 -1.79 7.48 -4.40
C ARG A 15 -2.10 8.27 -5.69
N ILE A 16 -1.16 8.26 -6.66
CA ILE A 16 -1.29 9.04 -7.90
C ILE A 16 -2.59 8.72 -8.64
N PHE A 17 -3.08 7.47 -8.59
CA PHE A 17 -4.32 7.09 -9.25
C PHE A 17 -5.55 7.87 -8.75
N GLU A 18 -5.52 8.41 -7.55
CA GLU A 18 -6.59 9.26 -7.00
C GLU A 18 -6.73 10.59 -7.76
N PHE A 19 -5.64 11.08 -8.38
CA PHE A 19 -5.61 12.34 -9.12
C PHE A 19 -6.03 12.14 -10.59
N GLY A 20 -7.32 11.99 -10.85
CA GLY A 20 -7.92 11.83 -12.17
C GLY A 20 -8.17 10.38 -12.58
N GLY A 21 -7.31 9.44 -12.27
CA GLY A 21 -7.50 8.03 -12.59
C GLY A 21 -8.77 7.43 -11.97
N SER A 22 -9.02 7.74 -10.72
CA SER A 22 -10.22 7.31 -9.99
C SER A 22 -11.50 7.89 -10.60
N GLU A 23 -11.51 9.15 -11.00
CA GLU A 23 -12.66 9.77 -11.66
C GLU A 23 -12.96 9.10 -13.00
N ILE A 24 -11.94 8.84 -13.82
CA ILE A 24 -12.09 8.11 -15.08
C ILE A 24 -12.61 6.70 -14.81
N ALA A 25 -12.09 6.01 -13.80
CA ALA A 25 -12.54 4.67 -13.42
C ALA A 25 -14.05 4.63 -13.15
N PHE A 26 -14.57 5.61 -12.40
CA PHE A 26 -16.01 5.72 -12.14
C PHE A 26 -16.82 6.09 -13.38
N ARG A 27 -16.41 7.11 -14.14
CA ARG A 27 -17.15 7.58 -15.32
C ARG A 27 -17.22 6.54 -16.43
N GLU A 28 -16.13 5.81 -16.64
CA GLU A 28 -16.02 4.82 -17.72
C GLU A 28 -16.36 3.39 -17.26
N SER A 29 -16.65 3.19 -15.97
CA SER A 29 -16.86 1.86 -15.38
C SER A 29 -15.67 0.92 -15.65
N VAL A 30 -14.45 1.43 -15.42
CA VAL A 30 -13.17 0.71 -15.61
C VAL A 30 -12.53 0.53 -14.23
N GLY A 31 -12.47 -0.69 -13.73
CA GLY A 31 -11.96 -0.96 -12.40
C GLY A 31 -10.44 -0.99 -12.33
N LEU A 32 -9.88 -0.56 -11.18
CA LEU A 32 -8.45 -0.68 -10.90
C LEU A 32 -8.10 -2.07 -10.36
N LEU A 33 -7.14 -2.72 -11.00
CA LEU A 33 -6.40 -3.87 -10.46
C LEU A 33 -5.13 -3.31 -9.80
N ALA A 34 -5.18 -3.07 -8.49
CA ALA A 34 -4.09 -2.44 -7.76
C ALA A 34 -2.96 -3.43 -7.48
N TYR A 35 -1.73 -3.11 -7.89
CA TYR A 35 -0.57 -3.93 -7.55
C TYR A 35 0.36 -3.23 -6.55
N SER A 36 1.21 -4.01 -5.88
CA SER A 36 2.17 -3.58 -4.84
C SER A 36 1.51 -2.88 -3.63
N PRO A 37 0.47 -3.44 -3.02
CA PRO A 37 -0.17 -2.83 -1.85
C PRO A 37 0.79 -2.62 -0.68
N LEU A 38 1.80 -3.48 -0.54
CA LEU A 38 2.83 -3.40 0.50
C LEU A 38 4.07 -2.59 0.07
N ALA A 39 4.00 -1.84 -1.04
CA ALA A 39 5.16 -1.10 -1.57
C ALA A 39 6.42 -2.00 -1.65
N GLN A 40 6.28 -3.19 -2.25
CA GLN A 40 7.35 -4.19 -2.36
C GLN A 40 7.93 -4.66 -1.02
N GLY A 41 7.16 -4.51 0.07
CA GLY A 41 7.51 -4.92 1.42
C GLY A 41 7.99 -3.78 2.34
N TYR A 42 8.10 -2.55 1.87
CA TYR A 42 8.45 -1.41 2.71
C TYR A 42 7.40 -1.12 3.78
N LEU A 43 6.14 -1.20 3.44
CA LEU A 43 5.02 -0.98 4.35
C LEU A 43 4.83 -2.09 5.40
N THR A 44 5.64 -3.16 5.37
CA THR A 44 5.69 -4.16 6.46
C THR A 44 6.63 -3.75 7.60
N GLY A 45 7.44 -2.70 7.42
CA GLY A 45 8.47 -2.27 8.36
C GLY A 45 9.76 -3.08 8.35
N LYS A 46 9.84 -4.17 7.60
CA LYS A 46 11.00 -5.11 7.65
C LYS A 46 12.33 -4.52 7.18
N TYR A 47 12.29 -3.39 6.46
CA TYR A 47 13.51 -2.72 5.96
C TYR A 47 13.90 -1.47 6.77
N GLN A 48 13.16 -1.15 7.83
CA GLN A 48 13.45 0.01 8.67
C GLN A 48 14.81 -0.10 9.35
N ASN A 49 15.44 1.05 9.61
CA ASN A 49 16.76 1.16 10.25
C ASN A 49 17.87 0.41 9.48
N GLY A 50 17.78 0.35 8.15
CA GLY A 50 18.76 -0.36 7.31
C GLY A 50 18.71 -1.88 7.39
N ASN A 51 17.68 -2.44 8.02
CA ASN A 51 17.53 -3.89 8.12
C ASN A 51 17.33 -4.54 6.74
N LEU A 52 18.03 -5.64 6.49
CA LEU A 52 17.97 -6.36 5.22
C LEU A 52 17.76 -7.86 5.48
N PRO A 53 16.52 -8.31 5.73
CA PRO A 53 16.27 -9.71 6.05
C PRO A 53 16.69 -10.64 4.90
N LYS A 54 17.38 -11.73 5.26
CA LYS A 54 17.80 -12.76 4.31
C LYS A 54 16.61 -13.35 3.56
N GLY A 55 16.73 -13.50 2.25
CA GLY A 55 15.65 -13.95 1.37
C GLY A 55 14.59 -12.90 1.08
N SER A 56 14.76 -11.69 1.59
CA SER A 56 13.84 -10.60 1.27
C SER A 56 13.99 -10.13 -0.19
N ARG A 57 12.91 -9.56 -0.75
CA ARG A 57 12.92 -9.05 -2.12
C ARG A 57 14.05 -8.03 -2.37
N LYS A 58 14.31 -7.16 -1.39
CA LYS A 58 15.38 -6.17 -1.48
C LYS A 58 16.75 -6.82 -1.52
N GLU A 59 17.00 -7.82 -0.69
CA GLU A 59 18.26 -8.56 -0.67
C GLU A 59 18.50 -9.33 -1.97
N LEU A 60 17.45 -10.01 -2.48
CA LEU A 60 17.56 -10.86 -3.68
C LEU A 60 17.73 -10.07 -4.98
N PHE A 61 17.05 -8.92 -5.12
CA PHE A 61 16.93 -8.25 -6.41
C PHE A 61 17.56 -6.86 -6.47
N ASN A 62 17.81 -6.22 -5.35
CA ASN A 62 18.35 -4.84 -5.23
C ASN A 62 17.77 -3.84 -6.27
N ARG A 63 16.45 -3.91 -6.52
CA ARG A 63 15.73 -3.11 -7.55
C ARG A 63 14.50 -2.42 -6.99
N LEU A 64 14.55 -1.93 -5.74
CA LEU A 64 13.40 -1.35 -5.07
C LEU A 64 13.45 0.18 -4.96
N GLN A 65 14.26 0.82 -5.80
CA GLN A 65 14.58 2.25 -5.76
C GLN A 65 13.36 3.18 -5.79
N ARG A 66 12.22 2.72 -6.35
CA ARG A 66 10.97 3.50 -6.35
C ARG A 66 10.52 3.94 -4.96
N TYR A 67 10.79 3.15 -3.93
CA TYR A 67 10.37 3.39 -2.54
C TYR A 67 11.54 3.82 -1.64
N GLU A 68 12.64 4.29 -2.23
CA GLU A 68 13.86 4.74 -1.55
C GLU A 68 14.17 6.22 -1.85
N GLY A 69 13.21 6.94 -2.42
CA GLY A 69 13.32 8.37 -2.68
C GLY A 69 13.33 9.21 -1.41
N ALA A 70 13.65 10.49 -1.56
CA ALA A 70 13.61 11.45 -0.47
C ALA A 70 12.23 11.46 0.20
N GLY A 71 12.19 11.44 1.54
CA GLY A 71 10.96 11.44 2.33
C GLY A 71 10.25 10.08 2.44
N SER A 72 10.76 9.03 1.74
CA SER A 72 10.11 7.71 1.80
C SER A 72 10.21 7.06 3.18
N GLU A 73 11.34 7.20 3.86
CA GLU A 73 11.55 6.58 5.18
C GLU A 73 10.62 7.19 6.23
N GLU A 74 10.51 8.52 6.25
CA GLU A 74 9.62 9.25 7.15
C GLU A 74 8.14 8.96 6.88
N ALA A 75 7.77 8.85 5.60
CA ALA A 75 6.41 8.45 5.21
C ALA A 75 6.08 7.03 5.68
N ILE A 76 6.98 6.07 5.44
CA ILE A 76 6.83 4.69 5.91
C ILE A 76 6.68 4.66 7.42
N GLU A 77 7.57 5.35 8.16
CA GLU A 77 7.51 5.40 9.63
C GLU A 77 6.16 5.93 10.12
N SER A 78 5.62 6.97 9.48
CA SER A 78 4.31 7.51 9.83
C SER A 78 3.21 6.46 9.72
N TYR A 79 3.16 5.69 8.64
CA TYR A 79 2.17 4.61 8.47
C TYR A 79 2.39 3.43 9.44
N LEU A 80 3.64 3.08 9.75
CA LEU A 80 3.95 2.07 10.76
C LEU A 80 3.51 2.51 12.16
N ASN A 81 3.66 3.80 12.49
CA ASN A 81 3.19 4.35 13.75
C ASN A 81 1.66 4.35 13.86
N ILE A 82 0.93 4.62 12.75
CA ILE A 82 -0.54 4.49 12.72
C ILE A 82 -0.96 3.05 13.00
N ALA A 83 -0.32 2.07 12.35
CA ALA A 83 -0.58 0.65 12.58
C ALA A 83 -0.33 0.26 14.04
N LYS A 84 0.81 0.67 14.60
CA LYS A 84 1.20 0.42 15.98
C LYS A 84 0.24 1.05 16.98
N LYS A 85 -0.13 2.32 16.79
CA LYS A 85 -1.10 3.06 17.64
C LYS A 85 -2.42 2.31 17.76
N ASN A 86 -2.86 1.68 16.67
CA ASN A 86 -4.15 0.99 16.59
C ASN A 86 -4.07 -0.52 16.79
N ASN A 87 -2.88 -1.04 17.16
CA ASN A 87 -2.63 -2.48 17.34
C ASN A 87 -3.01 -3.32 16.11
N ILE A 88 -2.71 -2.80 14.91
CA ILE A 88 -2.94 -3.45 13.61
C ILE A 88 -1.59 -3.88 13.03
N ASP A 89 -1.51 -5.06 12.41
CA ASP A 89 -0.33 -5.43 11.63
C ASP A 89 -0.15 -4.47 10.44
N PRO A 90 1.06 -3.90 10.23
CA PRO A 90 1.29 -2.95 9.15
C PRO A 90 0.91 -3.48 7.75
N SER A 91 1.12 -4.79 7.50
CA SER A 91 0.76 -5.40 6.22
C SER A 91 -0.76 -5.45 6.06
N GLN A 92 -1.50 -5.68 7.14
CA GLN A 92 -2.96 -5.68 7.13
C GLN A 92 -3.50 -4.27 6.92
N LEU A 93 -2.94 -3.26 7.61
CA LEU A 93 -3.31 -1.86 7.41
C LEU A 93 -3.14 -1.46 5.93
N ALA A 94 -1.97 -1.73 5.36
CA ALA A 94 -1.66 -1.37 3.97
C ALA A 94 -2.54 -2.11 2.95
N ASN A 95 -2.81 -3.40 3.15
CA ASN A 95 -3.71 -4.17 2.28
C ASN A 95 -5.15 -3.66 2.38
N GLN A 96 -5.65 -3.44 3.58
CA GLN A 96 -7.03 -2.99 3.80
C GLN A 96 -7.25 -1.58 3.26
N PHE A 97 -6.28 -0.68 3.42
CA PHE A 97 -6.33 0.63 2.78
C PHE A 97 -6.61 0.54 1.28
N VAL A 98 -5.89 -0.33 0.56
CA VAL A 98 -6.10 -0.53 -0.88
C VAL A 98 -7.46 -1.17 -1.16
N THR A 99 -7.82 -2.20 -0.41
CA THR A 99 -9.03 -3.00 -0.64
C THR A 99 -10.31 -2.20 -0.43
N THR A 100 -10.31 -1.24 0.48
CA THR A 100 -11.49 -0.40 0.79
C THR A 100 -11.72 0.75 -0.18
N ARG A 101 -10.78 1.04 -1.08
CA ARG A 101 -10.97 2.14 -2.05
C ARG A 101 -12.03 1.80 -3.08
N PRO A 102 -13.04 2.65 -3.28
CA PRO A 102 -14.21 2.33 -4.11
C PRO A 102 -13.90 2.16 -5.60
N PHE A 103 -12.75 2.67 -6.07
CA PHE A 103 -12.28 2.50 -7.45
C PHE A 103 -11.42 1.23 -7.64
N VAL A 104 -11.09 0.51 -6.57
CA VAL A 104 -10.30 -0.73 -6.64
C VAL A 104 -11.23 -1.91 -6.79
N THR A 105 -11.09 -2.63 -7.91
CA THR A 105 -11.83 -3.87 -8.17
C THR A 105 -11.12 -5.08 -7.56
N SER A 106 -9.79 -5.08 -7.58
CA SER A 106 -8.99 -6.17 -7.01
C SER A 106 -7.65 -5.65 -6.49
N ASN A 107 -7.29 -6.08 -5.29
CA ASN A 107 -5.97 -5.88 -4.71
C ASN A 107 -5.09 -7.07 -5.07
N ILE A 108 -4.03 -6.84 -5.86
CA ILE A 108 -3.11 -7.89 -6.30
C ILE A 108 -2.01 -8.04 -5.27
N ILE A 109 -2.10 -9.10 -4.49
CA ILE A 109 -1.12 -9.44 -3.46
C ILE A 109 -0.06 -10.43 -3.98
N GLY A 110 1.09 -10.48 -3.30
CA GLY A 110 2.11 -11.52 -3.46
C GLY A 110 2.51 -12.06 -2.10
N ALA A 111 2.51 -13.37 -1.95
CA ALA A 111 2.95 -14.05 -0.72
C ALA A 111 3.92 -15.17 -1.05
N THR A 112 5.00 -15.30 -0.28
CA THR A 112 6.00 -16.36 -0.40
C THR A 112 5.97 -17.33 0.79
N SER A 113 5.08 -17.08 1.77
CA SER A 113 4.83 -17.96 2.90
C SER A 113 3.34 -17.98 3.24
N MET A 114 2.91 -19.03 3.93
CA MET A 114 1.52 -19.14 4.42
C MET A 114 1.16 -18.06 5.42
N GLU A 115 2.12 -17.62 6.22
CA GLU A 115 1.94 -16.50 7.14
C GLU A 115 1.60 -15.19 6.40
N GLN A 116 2.39 -14.85 5.38
CA GLN A 116 2.13 -13.68 4.53
C GLN A 116 0.78 -13.77 3.82
N LEU A 117 0.43 -14.94 3.31
CA LEU A 117 -0.88 -15.16 2.68
C LEU A 117 -2.01 -14.96 3.68
N LYS A 118 -1.88 -15.52 4.88
CA LYS A 118 -2.87 -15.36 5.95
C LYS A 118 -3.06 -13.88 6.31
N LEU A 119 -1.97 -13.13 6.56
CA LEU A 119 -2.05 -11.70 6.85
C LEU A 119 -2.75 -10.91 5.72
N ALA A 120 -2.44 -11.24 4.46
CA ALA A 120 -3.07 -10.56 3.33
C ALA A 120 -4.57 -10.88 3.22
N VAL A 121 -4.98 -12.13 3.40
CA VAL A 121 -6.40 -12.54 3.32
C VAL A 121 -7.20 -11.99 4.50
N THR A 122 -6.65 -12.07 5.73
CA THR A 122 -7.35 -11.57 6.92
C THR A 122 -7.32 -10.04 7.05
N SER A 123 -6.61 -9.33 6.17
CA SER A 123 -6.65 -7.86 6.17
C SER A 123 -8.06 -7.29 6.01
N VAL A 124 -8.97 -8.01 5.33
CA VAL A 124 -10.37 -7.60 5.15
C VAL A 124 -11.17 -7.53 6.46
N GLU A 125 -10.65 -8.14 7.53
CA GLU A 125 -11.26 -8.10 8.86
C GLU A 125 -10.87 -6.82 9.63
N VAL A 126 -9.86 -6.07 9.14
CA VAL A 126 -9.41 -4.82 9.75
C VAL A 126 -10.45 -3.73 9.50
N ASN A 127 -10.99 -3.19 10.58
CA ASN A 127 -11.88 -2.04 10.50
C ASN A 127 -11.08 -0.75 10.48
N LEU A 128 -11.01 -0.08 9.32
CA LEU A 128 -10.44 1.26 9.21
C LEU A 128 -11.45 2.28 9.73
N THR A 129 -11.35 2.61 11.00
CA THR A 129 -12.20 3.63 11.62
C THR A 129 -11.94 5.01 11.00
N GLU A 130 -12.88 5.93 11.17
CA GLU A 130 -12.71 7.33 10.72
C GLU A 130 -11.44 7.97 11.31
N GLU A 131 -11.07 7.63 12.55
CA GLU A 131 -9.83 8.12 13.18
C GLU A 131 -8.59 7.60 12.41
N ILE A 132 -8.57 6.30 12.06
CA ILE A 132 -7.46 5.70 11.30
C ILE A 132 -7.36 6.33 9.90
N GLU A 133 -8.48 6.48 9.20
CA GLU A 133 -8.51 7.13 7.88
C GLU A 133 -8.03 8.58 7.95
N ASN A 134 -8.43 9.33 8.99
CA ASN A 134 -7.96 10.69 9.21
C ASN A 134 -6.45 10.75 9.50
N ASP A 135 -5.91 9.80 10.26
CA ASP A 135 -4.47 9.74 10.52
C ASP A 135 -3.69 9.37 9.26
N ILE A 136 -4.20 8.46 8.43
CA ILE A 136 -3.65 8.13 7.10
C ILE A 136 -3.65 9.37 6.20
N GLU A 137 -4.75 10.12 6.17
CA GLU A 137 -4.86 11.32 5.35
C GLU A 137 -3.89 12.42 5.80
N LYS A 138 -3.73 12.65 7.11
CA LYS A 138 -2.73 13.59 7.66
C LYS A 138 -1.31 13.20 7.26
N ALA A 139 -0.97 11.89 7.35
CA ALA A 139 0.33 11.40 6.90
C ALA A 139 0.54 11.65 5.40
N PHE A 140 -0.49 11.42 4.58
CA PHE A 140 -0.42 11.71 3.15
C PHE A 140 -0.28 13.20 2.85
N GLN A 141 -0.99 14.08 3.55
CA GLN A 141 -0.85 15.53 3.42
C GLN A 141 0.55 16.03 3.79
N MET A 142 1.20 15.38 4.75
CA MET A 142 2.55 15.73 5.19
C MET A 142 3.62 15.28 4.19
N HIS A 143 3.50 14.08 3.63
CA HIS A 143 4.56 13.44 2.84
C HIS A 143 4.28 13.42 1.34
N GLY A 144 3.02 13.44 0.93
CA GLY A 144 2.61 13.33 -0.47
C GLY A 144 2.88 11.95 -1.08
N ASN A 145 2.99 11.92 -2.41
CA ASN A 145 3.38 10.73 -3.16
C ASN A 145 4.91 10.63 -3.19
N VAL A 146 5.50 9.83 -2.31
CA VAL A 146 6.96 9.63 -2.23
C VAL A 146 7.47 8.55 -3.18
N ALA A 147 6.58 7.87 -3.87
CA ALA A 147 6.90 6.79 -4.82
C ALA A 147 6.03 6.93 -6.08
N SER A 148 6.58 7.52 -7.10
CA SER A 148 5.93 7.73 -8.42
C SER A 148 6.44 6.74 -9.48
#